data_b815bb616ce367851629ba591c088e43
#
_entry.id   b815bb616ce367851629ba591c088e43
#
_cell.length_a   1.000
_cell.length_b   1.000
_cell.length_c   1.000
_cell.angle_alpha   90.00
_cell.angle_beta   90.00
_cell.angle_gamma   90.00
#
_symmetry.space_group_name_H-M   'P 1'
#
loop_
_entity.id
_entity.type
_entity.pdbx_description
1 polymer ?
#
loop_
_entity_poly.entity_id
_entity_poly.type
_entity_poly.pdbx_seq_one_letter_code
_entity_poly.pdbx_strand_id
1 'polypeptide(L)'
;VILSDYKYTGEYSVRSGKIEWERQLNVYAYMIKHGVRLDTGDPLVFNDEPIEKINKLIVTAILRDWKQRAAMRDKEYPQSWVVDMPIRLWSDVEQKEYIEERIFLHKEAHDLYEETKMLPPCTDEERWMQGHTYAVMKAGKKRAEKLFSDRYEAELHCSKIKGGYVEDRIPEDTRCQNYCNVSDFCEQWFRSRR
;
A
#
# COMPACT_ATOMS: atom_id res chain seq x y z
N VAL A 1 26.42 4.53 3.68
CA VAL A 1 25.64 4.90 2.49
C VAL A 1 24.21 5.24 2.92
N ILE A 2 23.55 6.20 2.21
CA ILE A 2 22.13 6.50 2.33
C ILE A 2 21.46 5.90 1.10
N LEU A 3 20.41 5.10 1.31
CA LEU A 3 19.55 4.58 0.23
C LEU A 3 18.29 5.44 0.14
N SER A 4 18.10 6.07 -1.02
CA SER A 4 16.93 6.89 -1.30
C SER A 4 16.12 6.33 -2.45
N ASP A 5 14.80 6.42 -2.35
CA ASP A 5 13.84 6.06 -3.41
C ASP A 5 12.86 7.22 -3.64
N TYR A 6 12.57 7.50 -4.89
CA TYR A 6 11.67 8.59 -5.28
C TYR A 6 10.25 8.08 -5.53
N LYS A 7 9.27 8.73 -4.90
CA LYS A 7 7.86 8.38 -5.07
C LYS A 7 7.05 9.59 -5.56
N TYR A 8 6.41 9.45 -6.71
CA TYR A 8 5.40 10.41 -7.17
C TYR A 8 4.04 10.00 -6.60
N THR A 9 3.52 10.75 -5.62
CA THR A 9 2.37 10.34 -4.81
C THR A 9 1.50 11.52 -4.39
N GLY A 10 0.37 11.22 -3.68
CA GLY A 10 -0.46 12.24 -3.05
C GLY A 10 -0.02 12.54 -1.62
N GLU A 11 -0.44 13.71 -1.10
CA GLU A 11 -0.13 14.18 0.25
C GLU A 11 -0.59 13.21 1.35
N TYR A 12 -1.72 12.54 1.12
CA TYR A 12 -2.24 11.54 2.05
C TYR A 12 -1.24 10.42 2.35
N SER A 13 -0.52 9.95 1.32
CA SER A 13 0.47 8.87 1.49
C SER A 13 1.66 9.27 2.37
N VAL A 14 2.01 10.56 2.38
CA VAL A 14 3.07 11.09 3.25
C VAL A 14 2.56 11.20 4.68
N ARG A 15 1.34 11.66 4.88
CA ARG A 15 0.74 11.84 6.23
C ARG A 15 0.42 10.50 6.91
N SER A 16 -0.08 9.54 6.15
CA SER A 16 -0.44 8.20 6.68
C SER A 16 0.71 7.22 6.76
N GLY A 17 1.80 7.47 6.01
CA GLY A 17 2.85 6.48 5.80
C GLY A 17 2.39 5.31 4.92
N LYS A 18 3.33 4.51 4.45
CA LYS A 18 3.05 3.27 3.70
C LYS A 18 4.03 2.19 4.08
N ILE A 19 3.53 1.10 4.62
CA ILE A 19 4.35 -0.06 5.01
C ILE A 19 5.07 -0.68 3.80
N GLU A 20 4.50 -0.56 2.61
CA GLU A 20 5.11 -1.06 1.37
C GLU A 20 6.43 -0.35 1.05
N TRP A 21 6.56 0.94 1.40
CA TRP A 21 7.80 1.68 1.21
C TRP A 21 8.89 1.20 2.17
N GLU A 22 8.52 0.91 3.42
CA GLU A 22 9.44 0.34 4.40
C GLU A 22 9.93 -1.04 3.97
N ARG A 23 9.01 -1.92 3.58
CA ARG A 23 9.32 -3.25 3.07
C ARG A 23 10.24 -3.19 1.84
N GLN A 24 9.90 -2.37 0.86
CA GLN A 24 10.66 -2.23 -0.38
C GLN A 24 12.10 -1.78 -0.13
N LEU A 25 12.28 -0.70 0.65
CA LEU A 25 13.61 -0.17 0.92
C LEU A 25 14.48 -1.11 1.77
N ASN A 26 13.87 -1.86 2.69
CA ASN A 26 14.61 -2.86 3.47
C ASN A 26 15.02 -4.07 2.63
N VAL A 27 14.18 -4.51 1.68
CA VAL A 27 14.57 -5.54 0.69
C VAL A 27 15.72 -5.02 -0.18
N TYR A 28 15.65 -3.79 -0.68
CA TYR A 28 16.75 -3.19 -1.46
C TYR A 28 18.03 -3.08 -0.63
N ALA A 29 17.93 -2.67 0.64
CA ALA A 29 19.08 -2.58 1.54
C ALA A 29 19.76 -3.92 1.72
N TYR A 30 18.99 -5.00 1.89
CA TYR A 30 19.52 -6.36 1.99
C TYR A 30 20.20 -6.80 0.67
N MET A 31 19.51 -6.61 -0.46
CA MET A 31 20.04 -6.97 -1.78
C MET A 31 21.34 -6.23 -2.10
N ILE A 32 21.46 -4.95 -1.75
CA ILE A 32 22.66 -4.16 -1.99
C ILE A 32 23.83 -4.65 -1.14
N LYS A 33 23.58 -5.00 0.13
CA LYS A 33 24.65 -5.49 1.03
C LYS A 33 25.13 -6.90 0.73
N HIS A 34 24.20 -7.76 0.27
CA HIS A 34 24.47 -9.20 0.09
C HIS A 34 24.41 -9.64 -1.38
N GLY A 35 24.07 -8.72 -2.28
CA GLY A 35 23.98 -9.00 -3.70
C GLY A 35 25.35 -9.01 -4.37
N VAL A 36 25.41 -9.74 -5.48
CA VAL A 36 26.58 -9.78 -6.35
C VAL A 36 26.18 -9.38 -7.76
N ARG A 37 27.14 -8.92 -8.52
CA ARG A 37 26.98 -8.67 -9.95
C ARG A 37 26.78 -10.00 -10.69
N LEU A 38 25.81 -10.05 -11.58
CA LEU A 38 25.48 -11.28 -12.32
C LEU A 38 26.56 -11.66 -13.34
N ASP A 39 27.31 -10.67 -13.84
CA ASP A 39 28.35 -10.85 -14.86
C ASP A 39 29.69 -11.34 -14.29
N THR A 40 30.06 -10.90 -13.09
CA THR A 40 31.37 -11.21 -12.48
C THR A 40 31.31 -12.02 -11.20
N GLY A 41 30.14 -12.04 -10.51
CA GLY A 41 30.00 -12.62 -9.19
C GLY A 41 30.59 -11.78 -8.05
N ASP A 42 31.13 -10.59 -8.36
CA ASP A 42 31.72 -9.69 -7.37
C ASP A 42 30.63 -8.98 -6.54
N PRO A 43 30.93 -8.56 -5.29
CA PRO A 43 30.03 -7.72 -4.49
C PRO A 43 29.64 -6.43 -5.23
N LEU A 44 28.44 -5.92 -4.92
CA LEU A 44 28.01 -4.60 -5.39
C LEU A 44 28.88 -3.51 -4.76
N VAL A 45 29.33 -2.57 -5.57
CA VAL A 45 30.24 -1.48 -5.16
C VAL A 45 29.58 -0.11 -5.33
N PHE A 46 30.00 0.84 -4.51
CA PHE A 46 29.70 2.25 -4.65
C PHE A 46 30.99 3.05 -4.50
N ASN A 47 31.34 3.85 -5.49
CA ASN A 47 32.65 4.54 -5.57
C ASN A 47 33.84 3.56 -5.46
N ASP A 48 33.76 2.44 -6.17
CA ASP A 48 34.80 1.38 -6.23
C ASP A 48 34.99 0.63 -4.90
N GLU A 49 34.18 0.86 -3.88
CA GLU A 49 34.23 0.14 -2.61
C GLU A 49 32.95 -0.72 -2.39
N PRO A 50 33.06 -1.90 -1.81
CA PRO A 50 31.90 -2.71 -1.42
C PRO A 50 30.98 -1.95 -0.48
N ILE A 51 29.67 -2.12 -0.69
CA ILE A 51 28.66 -1.48 0.17
C ILE A 51 28.45 -2.34 1.42
N GLU A 52 29.30 -2.14 2.42
CA GLU A 52 29.21 -2.90 3.68
C GLU A 52 28.09 -2.44 4.58
N LYS A 53 27.71 -1.14 4.53
CA LYS A 53 26.76 -0.56 5.47
C LYS A 53 25.84 0.48 4.83
N ILE A 54 24.55 0.25 5.00
CA ILE A 54 23.52 1.27 4.77
C ILE A 54 23.14 1.88 6.12
N ASN A 55 23.25 3.19 6.24
CA ASN A 55 23.04 3.90 7.50
C ASN A 55 21.65 4.49 7.61
N LYS A 56 20.99 4.76 6.47
CA LYS A 56 19.69 5.45 6.43
C LYS A 56 18.92 5.07 5.18
N LEU A 57 17.60 4.94 5.35
CA LEU A 57 16.63 4.79 4.27
C LEU A 57 15.77 6.05 4.20
N ILE A 58 15.55 6.56 2.99
CA ILE A 58 14.74 7.75 2.76
C ILE A 58 13.80 7.49 1.57
N VAL A 59 12.52 7.84 1.72
CA VAL A 59 11.63 8.06 0.58
C VAL A 59 11.53 9.55 0.32
N THR A 60 11.97 9.99 -0.84
CA THR A 60 11.77 11.36 -1.32
C THR A 60 10.44 11.41 -2.09
N ALA A 61 9.39 11.86 -1.43
CA ALA A 61 8.05 11.95 -1.99
C ALA A 61 7.84 13.26 -2.75
N ILE A 62 7.47 13.16 -4.03
CA ILE A 62 7.07 14.29 -4.87
C ILE A 62 5.54 14.32 -4.91
N LEU A 63 4.94 15.37 -4.33
CA LEU A 63 3.49 15.47 -4.11
C LEU A 63 2.77 16.08 -5.30
N ARG A 64 2.02 15.25 -6.05
CA ARG A 64 1.25 15.67 -7.23
C ARG A 64 0.06 16.59 -6.94
N ASP A 65 -0.44 16.56 -5.70
CA ASP A 65 -1.65 17.27 -5.26
C ASP A 65 -1.37 18.33 -4.19
N TRP A 66 -0.10 18.66 -3.95
CA TRP A 66 0.31 19.67 -2.99
C TRP A 66 -0.27 21.06 -3.30
N LYS A 67 -0.69 21.75 -2.26
CA LYS A 67 -1.30 23.08 -2.39
C LYS A 67 -0.68 24.05 -1.38
N GLN A 68 -0.05 25.11 -1.88
CA GLN A 68 0.54 26.16 -1.05
C GLN A 68 -0.46 26.77 -0.05
N ARG A 69 -1.72 26.98 -0.47
CA ARG A 69 -2.75 27.53 0.42
C ARG A 69 -3.11 26.58 1.58
N ALA A 70 -2.99 25.27 1.39
CA ALA A 70 -3.19 24.30 2.45
C ALA A 70 -2.03 24.33 3.42
N ALA A 71 -0.80 24.35 2.94
CA ALA A 71 0.41 24.48 3.76
C ALA A 71 0.41 25.74 4.64
N MET A 72 -0.10 26.87 4.11
CA MET A 72 -0.22 28.11 4.89
C MET A 72 -1.26 28.05 6.02
N ARG A 73 -2.26 27.17 5.91
CA ARG A 73 -3.38 27.09 6.87
C ARG A 73 -3.21 25.96 7.88
N ASP A 74 -2.56 24.90 7.50
CA ASP A 74 -2.38 23.68 8.28
C ASP A 74 -0.89 23.35 8.40
N LYS A 75 -0.36 23.45 9.61
CA LYS A 75 1.06 23.16 9.89
C LYS A 75 1.39 21.67 9.79
N GLU A 76 0.39 20.80 9.91
CA GLU A 76 0.55 19.35 9.74
C GLU A 76 0.49 18.92 8.26
N TYR A 77 0.02 19.82 7.39
CA TYR A 77 0.09 19.60 5.95
C TYR A 77 1.55 19.72 5.48
N PRO A 78 2.01 18.91 4.50
CA PRO A 78 3.37 19.02 3.99
C PRO A 78 3.72 20.45 3.58
N GLN A 79 4.79 20.99 4.15
CA GLN A 79 5.18 22.40 3.93
C GLN A 79 5.90 22.61 2.59
N SER A 80 6.28 21.53 1.91
CA SER A 80 6.89 21.51 0.57
C SER A 80 6.23 20.47 -0.32
N TRP A 81 6.29 20.67 -1.62
CA TRP A 81 5.87 19.70 -2.63
C TRP A 81 6.83 18.52 -2.76
N VAL A 82 8.03 18.61 -2.18
CA VAL A 82 8.97 17.51 -2.02
C VAL A 82 9.23 17.31 -0.54
N VAL A 83 9.08 16.06 -0.08
CA VAL A 83 9.21 15.69 1.33
C VAL A 83 10.11 14.47 1.47
N ASP A 84 11.18 14.60 2.24
CA ASP A 84 12.01 13.47 2.63
C ASP A 84 11.43 12.79 3.86
N MET A 85 11.06 11.52 3.69
CA MET A 85 10.51 10.67 4.74
C MET A 85 11.58 9.68 5.19
N PRO A 86 12.07 9.78 6.43
CA PRO A 86 12.94 8.75 6.97
C PRO A 86 12.16 7.44 7.13
N ILE A 87 12.74 6.37 6.65
CA ILE A 87 12.18 5.02 6.73
C ILE A 87 12.96 4.22 7.78
N ARG A 88 12.26 3.41 8.57
CA ARG A 88 12.89 2.53 9.54
C ARG A 88 13.80 1.53 8.82
N LEU A 89 15.06 1.52 9.19
CA LEU A 89 16.00 0.49 8.76
C LEU A 89 15.87 -0.71 9.71
N TRP A 90 15.55 -1.86 9.16
CA TRP A 90 15.49 -3.12 9.88
C TRP A 90 16.91 -3.66 10.12
N SER A 91 17.06 -4.49 11.12
CA SER A 91 18.28 -5.28 11.31
C SER A 91 18.43 -6.28 10.15
N ASP A 92 19.66 -6.77 9.96
CA ASP A 92 19.94 -7.77 8.92
C ASP A 92 19.14 -9.07 9.13
N VAL A 93 18.87 -9.41 10.38
CA VAL A 93 18.04 -10.56 10.73
C VAL A 93 16.58 -10.33 10.29
N GLU A 94 15.96 -9.19 10.64
CA GLU A 94 14.60 -8.85 10.22
C GLU A 94 14.46 -8.80 8.69
N GLN A 95 15.47 -8.22 8.00
CA GLN A 95 15.49 -8.17 6.53
C GLN A 95 15.52 -9.56 5.91
N LYS A 96 16.38 -10.42 6.42
CA LYS A 96 16.56 -11.80 5.97
C LYS A 96 15.28 -12.62 6.21
N GLU A 97 14.76 -12.61 7.42
CA GLU A 97 13.53 -13.32 7.79
C GLU A 97 12.36 -12.93 6.90
N TYR A 98 12.16 -11.64 6.67
CA TYR A 98 11.11 -11.16 5.79
C TYR A 98 11.27 -11.67 4.35
N ILE A 99 12.49 -11.64 3.81
CA ILE A 99 12.76 -12.11 2.44
C ILE A 99 12.55 -13.62 2.34
N GLU A 100 13.06 -14.39 3.30
CA GLU A 100 12.90 -15.86 3.34
C GLU A 100 11.42 -16.25 3.45
N GLU A 101 10.66 -15.58 4.30
CA GLU A 101 9.21 -15.78 4.41
C GLU A 101 8.50 -15.51 3.07
N ARG A 102 8.83 -14.39 2.40
CA ARG A 102 8.21 -14.08 1.11
C ARG A 102 8.57 -15.10 0.03
N ILE A 103 9.82 -15.55 -0.04
CA ILE A 103 10.25 -16.60 -0.98
C ILE A 103 9.52 -17.92 -0.67
N PHE A 104 9.40 -18.29 0.59
CA PHE A 104 8.68 -19.49 1.01
C PHE A 104 7.22 -19.45 0.56
N LEU A 105 6.50 -18.37 0.86
CA LEU A 105 5.09 -18.19 0.46
C LEU A 105 4.90 -18.24 -1.06
N HIS A 106 5.84 -17.68 -1.83
CA HIS A 106 5.78 -17.76 -3.29
C HIS A 106 5.98 -19.19 -3.80
N LYS A 107 6.91 -19.95 -3.21
CA LYS A 107 7.12 -21.36 -3.55
C LYS A 107 5.91 -22.22 -3.22
N GLU A 108 5.35 -22.08 -2.01
CA GLU A 108 4.12 -22.79 -1.62
C GLU A 108 2.96 -22.48 -2.56
N ALA A 109 2.78 -21.21 -2.94
CA ALA A 109 1.74 -20.82 -3.88
C ALA A 109 1.95 -21.42 -5.27
N HIS A 110 3.20 -21.50 -5.74
CA HIS A 110 3.56 -22.12 -6.99
C HIS A 110 3.27 -23.62 -6.97
N ASP A 111 3.73 -24.33 -5.95
CA ASP A 111 3.56 -25.77 -5.81
C ASP A 111 2.07 -26.13 -5.70
N LEU A 112 1.30 -25.39 -4.91
CA LEU A 112 -0.15 -25.55 -4.83
C LEU A 112 -0.82 -25.37 -6.20
N TYR A 113 -0.41 -24.36 -6.96
CA TYR A 113 -0.96 -24.11 -8.29
C TYR A 113 -0.59 -25.23 -9.27
N GLU A 114 0.64 -25.74 -9.24
CA GLU A 114 1.03 -26.85 -10.10
C GLU A 114 0.24 -28.13 -9.82
N GLU A 115 -0.02 -28.43 -8.57
CA GLU A 115 -0.76 -29.61 -8.14
C GLU A 115 -2.27 -29.49 -8.38
N THR A 116 -2.87 -28.35 -8.05
CA THR A 116 -4.34 -28.21 -7.97
C THR A 116 -4.93 -27.28 -9.02
N LYS A 117 -4.11 -26.50 -9.70
CA LYS A 117 -4.50 -25.35 -10.56
C LYS A 117 -5.32 -24.28 -9.82
N MET A 118 -5.23 -24.26 -8.50
CA MET A 118 -5.88 -23.28 -7.65
C MET A 118 -4.86 -22.32 -7.06
N LEU A 119 -5.19 -21.04 -7.02
CA LEU A 119 -4.38 -20.04 -6.30
C LEU A 119 -4.72 -20.06 -4.81
N PRO A 120 -3.74 -19.80 -3.92
CA PRO A 120 -4.03 -19.62 -2.51
C PRO A 120 -4.99 -18.44 -2.29
N PRO A 121 -5.90 -18.54 -1.30
CA PRO A 121 -6.84 -17.46 -1.03
C PRO A 121 -6.12 -16.22 -0.49
N CYS A 122 -6.51 -15.06 -0.98
CA CYS A 122 -6.08 -13.77 -0.44
C CYS A 122 -6.90 -13.39 0.79
N THR A 123 -6.26 -12.68 1.72
CA THR A 123 -6.94 -12.03 2.85
C THR A 123 -7.79 -10.85 2.39
N ASP A 124 -8.68 -10.36 3.26
CA ASP A 124 -9.49 -9.17 2.99
C ASP A 124 -8.62 -7.93 2.74
N GLU A 125 -7.53 -7.79 3.50
CA GLU A 125 -6.57 -6.71 3.32
C GLU A 125 -5.87 -6.78 1.96
N GLU A 126 -5.43 -7.97 1.55
CA GLU A 126 -4.80 -8.18 0.24
C GLU A 126 -5.76 -7.93 -0.93
N ARG A 127 -7.04 -8.15 -0.75
CA ARG A 127 -8.09 -7.85 -1.74
C ARG A 127 -8.52 -6.40 -1.75
N TRP A 128 -8.02 -5.60 -0.81
CA TRP A 128 -8.48 -4.23 -0.54
C TRP A 128 -9.98 -4.18 -0.31
N MET A 129 -10.49 -5.20 0.37
CA MET A 129 -11.90 -5.28 0.71
C MET A 129 -12.25 -4.20 1.72
N GLN A 130 -13.09 -3.28 1.30
CA GLN A 130 -13.67 -2.29 2.22
C GLN A 130 -14.87 -2.93 2.91
N GLY A 131 -14.94 -2.78 4.23
CA GLY A 131 -16.08 -3.24 5.00
C GLY A 131 -17.40 -2.63 4.51
N HIS A 132 -18.50 -3.25 4.89
CA HIS A 132 -19.83 -2.70 4.62
C HIS A 132 -19.96 -1.29 5.20
N THR A 133 -20.36 -0.34 4.39
CA THR A 133 -20.54 1.04 4.83
C THR A 133 -21.91 1.59 4.41
N TYR A 134 -22.40 2.50 5.23
CA TYR A 134 -23.68 3.20 5.01
C TYR A 134 -23.36 4.64 4.64
N ALA A 135 -23.60 4.98 3.39
CA ALA A 135 -23.31 6.31 2.86
C ALA A 135 -24.54 7.23 3.04
N VAL A 136 -24.39 8.29 3.83
CA VAL A 136 -25.41 9.33 3.88
C VAL A 136 -25.26 10.23 2.68
N MET A 137 -26.23 10.14 1.78
CA MET A 137 -26.28 10.87 0.52
C MET A 137 -27.25 12.04 0.63
N LYS A 138 -27.06 13.05 -0.23
CA LYS A 138 -28.00 14.15 -0.41
C LYS A 138 -28.47 14.20 -1.86
N ALA A 139 -29.75 14.36 -2.08
CA ALA A 139 -30.32 14.45 -3.42
C ALA A 139 -29.55 15.47 -4.29
N GLY A 140 -29.17 15.05 -5.50
CA GLY A 140 -28.42 15.86 -6.45
C GLY A 140 -26.88 15.89 -6.23
N LYS A 141 -26.34 15.25 -5.19
CA LYS A 141 -24.90 15.11 -4.99
C LYS A 141 -24.42 13.69 -5.34
N LYS A 142 -23.28 13.60 -6.01
CA LYS A 142 -22.62 12.32 -6.33
C LYS A 142 -21.75 11.79 -5.20
N ARG A 143 -21.31 12.64 -4.28
CA ARG A 143 -20.49 12.26 -3.13
C ARG A 143 -21.34 12.15 -1.88
N ALA A 144 -21.03 11.13 -1.07
CA ALA A 144 -21.60 11.02 0.27
C ALA A 144 -21.18 12.23 1.12
N GLU A 145 -22.10 12.71 1.95
CA GLU A 145 -21.81 13.72 2.98
C GLU A 145 -20.96 13.10 4.09
N LYS A 146 -21.27 11.85 4.46
CA LYS A 146 -20.52 11.07 5.43
C LYS A 146 -20.73 9.57 5.25
N LEU A 147 -19.72 8.76 5.60
CA LEU A 147 -19.79 7.31 5.65
C LEU A 147 -19.82 6.84 7.10
N PHE A 148 -20.60 5.78 7.35
CA PHE A 148 -20.74 5.14 8.65
C PHE A 148 -20.53 3.63 8.50
N SER A 149 -20.00 2.99 9.54
CA SER A 149 -19.93 1.54 9.65
C SER A 149 -21.21 0.92 10.23
N ASP A 150 -22.03 1.74 10.88
CA ASP A 150 -23.29 1.36 11.50
C ASP A 150 -24.48 2.04 10.82
N ARG A 151 -25.51 1.26 10.52
CA ARG A 151 -26.71 1.74 9.83
C ARG A 151 -27.52 2.72 10.67
N TYR A 152 -27.67 2.45 11.95
CA TYR A 152 -28.45 3.30 12.84
C TYR A 152 -27.82 4.69 12.98
N GLU A 153 -26.49 4.74 13.11
CA GLU A 153 -25.77 6.02 13.13
C GLU A 153 -25.92 6.80 11.82
N ALA A 154 -25.89 6.08 10.68
CA ALA A 154 -26.15 6.69 9.38
C ALA A 154 -27.56 7.27 9.27
N GLU A 155 -28.58 6.55 9.70
CA GLU A 155 -29.99 6.99 9.70
C GLU A 155 -30.21 8.19 10.64
N LEU A 156 -29.59 8.16 11.83
CA LEU A 156 -29.60 9.26 12.78
C LEU A 156 -28.94 10.54 12.22
N HIS A 157 -27.85 10.38 11.50
CA HIS A 157 -27.19 11.50 10.83
C HIS A 157 -28.02 12.00 9.65
N CYS A 158 -28.56 11.09 8.85
CA CYS A 158 -29.40 11.38 7.69
C CYS A 158 -30.66 12.18 8.05
N SER A 159 -31.29 11.90 9.19
CA SER A 159 -32.47 12.62 9.66
C SER A 159 -32.27 14.14 9.86
N LYS A 160 -30.98 14.55 10.03
CA LYS A 160 -30.61 15.97 10.19
C LYS A 160 -30.36 16.68 8.84
N ILE A 161 -30.42 15.94 7.72
CA ILE A 161 -30.11 16.46 6.39
C ILE A 161 -31.38 16.51 5.55
N LYS A 162 -31.80 17.69 5.18
CA LYS A 162 -32.99 17.87 4.30
C LYS A 162 -32.73 17.23 2.92
N GLY A 163 -33.56 16.24 2.56
CA GLY A 163 -33.40 15.48 1.31
C GLY A 163 -32.25 14.49 1.35
N GLY A 164 -31.80 14.07 2.57
CA GLY A 164 -30.85 13.01 2.77
C GLY A 164 -31.52 11.63 2.61
N TYR A 165 -30.67 10.65 2.20
CA TYR A 165 -31.01 9.23 2.20
C TYR A 165 -29.78 8.41 2.52
N VAL A 166 -29.94 7.18 3.01
CA VAL A 166 -28.86 6.24 3.30
C VAL A 166 -28.76 5.27 2.13
N GLU A 167 -27.56 5.10 1.61
CA GLU A 167 -27.20 4.14 0.57
C GLU A 167 -26.30 3.06 1.17
N ASP A 168 -26.72 1.79 1.01
CA ASP A 168 -25.90 0.65 1.42
C ASP A 168 -24.77 0.45 0.42
N ARG A 169 -23.53 0.43 0.91
CA ARG A 169 -22.34 0.08 0.13
C ARG A 169 -21.82 -1.26 0.60
N ILE A 170 -22.12 -2.27 -0.17
CA ILE A 170 -21.63 -3.63 0.07
C ILE A 170 -20.10 -3.70 -0.12
N PRO A 171 -19.42 -4.61 0.58
CA PRO A 171 -17.99 -4.84 0.41
C PRO A 171 -17.65 -5.14 -1.05
N GLU A 172 -16.60 -4.51 -1.56
CA GLU A 172 -16.08 -4.76 -2.90
C GLU A 172 -14.61 -5.15 -2.82
N ASP A 173 -14.23 -6.19 -3.52
CA ASP A 173 -12.84 -6.61 -3.69
C ASP A 173 -12.13 -5.72 -4.73
N THR A 174 -11.88 -4.47 -4.37
CA THR A 174 -11.40 -3.41 -5.29
C THR A 174 -10.12 -3.81 -6.03
N ARG A 175 -9.20 -4.49 -5.35
CA ARG A 175 -7.96 -4.96 -5.98
C ARG A 175 -8.24 -6.04 -7.02
N CYS A 176 -9.09 -7.01 -6.69
CA CYS A 176 -9.43 -8.10 -7.60
C CYS A 176 -10.11 -7.57 -8.86
N GLN A 177 -10.99 -6.60 -8.71
CA GLN A 177 -11.74 -6.01 -9.80
C GLN A 177 -10.88 -5.19 -10.77
N ASN A 178 -9.86 -4.44 -10.26
CA ASN A 178 -9.22 -3.39 -11.05
C ASN A 178 -7.70 -3.53 -11.19
N TYR A 179 -7.03 -4.31 -10.33
CA TYR A 179 -5.57 -4.28 -10.20
C TYR A 179 -4.91 -5.65 -10.10
N CYS A 180 -5.66 -6.73 -10.02
CA CYS A 180 -5.10 -8.06 -9.87
C CYS A 180 -4.85 -8.72 -11.24
N ASN A 181 -3.59 -8.98 -11.55
CA ASN A 181 -3.19 -9.59 -12.83
C ASN A 181 -3.60 -11.05 -12.98
N VAL A 182 -4.00 -11.71 -11.88
CA VAL A 182 -4.44 -13.11 -11.88
C VAL A 182 -5.94 -13.28 -11.61
N SER A 183 -6.70 -12.19 -11.62
CA SER A 183 -8.14 -12.22 -11.34
C SER A 183 -8.91 -13.16 -12.25
N ASP A 184 -8.50 -13.27 -13.50
CA ASP A 184 -9.16 -14.14 -14.50
C ASP A 184 -8.96 -15.64 -14.25
N PHE A 185 -8.04 -16.00 -13.36
CA PHE A 185 -7.73 -17.39 -12.96
C PHE A 185 -8.07 -17.66 -11.50
N CYS A 186 -8.59 -16.67 -10.77
CA CYS A 186 -8.81 -16.73 -9.33
C CYS A 186 -10.21 -17.21 -8.98
N GLU A 187 -10.31 -18.44 -8.46
CA GLU A 187 -11.61 -19.00 -8.04
C GLU A 187 -12.25 -18.22 -6.89
N GLN A 188 -11.45 -17.68 -5.96
CA GLN A 188 -11.95 -16.82 -4.88
C GLN A 188 -12.68 -15.60 -5.43
N TRP A 189 -12.11 -14.95 -6.44
CA TRP A 189 -12.75 -13.81 -7.11
C TRP A 189 -14.01 -14.20 -7.89
N PHE A 190 -14.01 -15.34 -8.55
CA PHE A 190 -15.21 -15.82 -9.22
C PHE A 190 -16.36 -16.14 -8.27
N ARG A 191 -16.05 -16.64 -7.07
CA ARG A 191 -17.04 -16.91 -6.03
C ARG A 191 -17.59 -15.64 -5.39
N SER A 192 -16.77 -14.61 -5.20
CA SER A 192 -17.20 -13.34 -4.57
C SER A 192 -18.11 -12.50 -5.46
N ARG A 193 -18.15 -12.77 -6.77
CA ARG A 193 -19.05 -12.08 -7.73
C ARG A 193 -20.44 -12.72 -7.87
N ARG A 194 -20.67 -13.84 -7.23
CA ARG A 194 -21.98 -14.53 -7.24
C ARG A 194 -22.80 -14.13 -6.03
#